data_7b335f77744d74cc435f49e8cec9027c
#
_entry.id   7b335f77744d74cc435f49e8cec9027c
#
_cell.length_a   1.000
_cell.length_b   1.000
_cell.length_c   1.000
_cell.angle_alpha   90.00
_cell.angle_beta   90.00
_cell.angle_gamma   90.00
#
_symmetry.space_group_name_H-M   'P 1'
#
loop_
_entity.id
_entity.type
_entity.pdbx_description
1 polymer ?
#
loop_
_entity_poly.entity_id
_entity_poly.type
_entity_poly.pdbx_seq_one_letter_code
_entity_poly.pdbx_strand_id
1 'polypeptide(L)'
;IVLKYLSKIEDKNIKTHLAYFLAVKNYKEASEKLIKEFYNAKTNEYKIALSKALSTIYNKDVLNELLEIAKNKEYKDVNFPIIFTLRKYRDKRVKMFFEKSRME
;
A
#
# COMPACT_ATOMS: atom_id res chain seq x y z
N ILE A 1 -18.31 -0.59 -6.66
CA ILE A 1 -19.05 -1.51 -5.79
C ILE A 1 -18.07 -2.29 -4.91
N VAL A 2 -17.01 -2.84 -5.47
CA VAL A 2 -16.01 -3.60 -4.71
C VAL A 2 -15.37 -2.72 -3.63
N LEU A 3 -14.99 -1.49 -3.97
CA LEU A 3 -14.38 -0.55 -3.03
C LEU A 3 -15.31 -0.23 -1.86
N LYS A 4 -16.61 -0.09 -2.15
CA LYS A 4 -17.60 0.26 -1.16
C LYS A 4 -17.74 -0.82 -0.09
N TYR A 5 -17.63 -2.07 -0.48
CA TYR A 5 -17.83 -3.19 0.44
C TYR A 5 -16.57 -3.71 1.11
N LEU A 6 -15.40 -3.29 0.65
CA LEU A 6 -14.12 -3.81 1.17
C LEU A 6 -14.02 -3.65 2.69
N SER A 7 -14.34 -2.48 3.21
CA SER A 7 -14.25 -2.20 4.64
C SER A 7 -15.34 -2.86 5.47
N LYS A 8 -16.41 -3.33 4.82
CA LYS A 8 -17.55 -3.96 5.49
C LYS A 8 -17.44 -5.47 5.59
N ILE A 9 -16.50 -6.06 4.84
CA ILE A 9 -16.32 -7.51 4.83
C ILE A 9 -15.49 -7.89 6.05
N GLU A 10 -16.01 -8.83 6.84
CA GLU A 10 -15.31 -9.31 8.03
C GLU A 10 -14.42 -10.51 7.75
N ASP A 11 -14.71 -11.27 6.70
CA ASP A 11 -13.91 -12.45 6.35
C ASP A 11 -12.56 -12.02 5.80
N LYS A 12 -11.51 -12.40 6.51
CA LYS A 12 -10.13 -12.05 6.18
C LYS A 12 -9.72 -12.54 4.79
N ASN A 13 -10.12 -13.76 4.43
CA ASN A 13 -9.75 -14.33 3.14
C ASN A 13 -10.43 -13.59 1.98
N ILE A 14 -11.70 -13.22 2.15
CA ILE A 14 -12.43 -12.46 1.14
C ILE A 14 -11.81 -11.08 0.97
N LYS A 15 -11.45 -10.40 2.07
CA LYS A 15 -10.79 -9.10 2.02
C LYS A 15 -9.47 -9.17 1.23
N THR A 16 -8.67 -10.20 1.50
CA THR A 16 -7.40 -10.39 0.82
C THR A 16 -7.60 -10.59 -0.67
N HIS A 17 -8.57 -11.42 -1.06
CA HIS A 17 -8.87 -11.65 -2.47
C HIS A 17 -9.36 -10.39 -3.17
N LEU A 18 -10.19 -9.60 -2.50
CA LEU A 18 -10.66 -8.33 -3.07
C LEU A 18 -9.53 -7.33 -3.26
N ALA A 19 -8.59 -7.29 -2.31
CA ALA A 19 -7.43 -6.42 -2.45
C ALA A 19 -6.61 -6.80 -3.68
N TYR A 20 -6.36 -8.11 -3.87
CA TYR A 20 -5.65 -8.59 -5.06
C TYR A 20 -6.43 -8.31 -6.35
N PHE A 21 -7.75 -8.46 -6.30
CA PHE A 21 -8.60 -8.17 -7.45
C PHE A 21 -8.45 -6.70 -7.87
N LEU A 22 -8.49 -5.79 -6.92
CA LEU A 22 -8.31 -4.36 -7.20
C LEU A 22 -6.93 -4.07 -7.78
N ALA A 23 -5.90 -4.78 -7.30
CA ALA A 23 -4.56 -4.64 -7.83
C ALA A 23 -4.48 -5.06 -9.29
N VAL A 24 -5.09 -6.20 -9.63
CA VAL A 24 -5.11 -6.70 -11.00
C VAL A 24 -5.81 -5.73 -11.94
N LYS A 25 -6.89 -5.10 -11.48
CA LYS A 25 -7.62 -4.11 -12.28
C LYS A 25 -6.93 -2.76 -12.35
N ASN A 26 -5.92 -2.52 -11.51
CA ASN A 26 -5.13 -1.28 -11.51
C ASN A 26 -6.01 -0.02 -11.38
N TYR A 27 -6.96 -0.07 -10.45
CA TYR A 27 -7.84 1.07 -10.18
C TYR A 27 -7.11 2.13 -9.37
N LYS A 28 -6.84 3.27 -9.99
CA LYS A 28 -6.20 4.38 -9.29
C LYS A 28 -7.03 4.90 -8.12
N GLU A 29 -8.36 4.95 -8.31
CA GLU A 29 -9.27 5.40 -7.26
C GLU A 29 -9.25 4.49 -6.03
N ALA A 30 -8.79 3.24 -6.21
CA ALA A 30 -8.69 2.30 -5.10
C ALA A 30 -7.59 2.65 -4.12
N SER A 31 -6.59 3.43 -4.55
CA SER A 31 -5.39 3.70 -3.74
C SER A 31 -5.72 4.28 -2.37
N GLU A 32 -6.55 5.31 -2.33
CA GLU A 32 -6.91 5.94 -1.05
C GLU A 32 -7.65 4.98 -0.13
N LYS A 33 -8.55 4.19 -0.69
CA LYS A 33 -9.31 3.22 0.09
C LYS A 33 -8.40 2.12 0.63
N LEU A 34 -7.48 1.64 -0.19
CA LEU A 34 -6.52 0.61 0.22
C LEU A 34 -5.60 1.13 1.33
N ILE A 35 -5.20 2.39 1.27
CA ILE A 35 -4.39 3.00 2.32
C ILE A 35 -5.15 3.06 3.64
N LYS A 36 -6.42 3.46 3.61
CA LYS A 36 -7.26 3.46 4.80
C LYS A 36 -7.38 2.05 5.39
N GLU A 37 -7.60 1.06 4.52
CA GLU A 37 -7.69 -0.33 4.98
C GLU A 37 -6.37 -0.80 5.59
N PHE A 38 -5.24 -0.35 5.03
CA PHE A 38 -3.92 -0.69 5.57
C PHE A 38 -3.78 -0.22 7.02
N TYR A 39 -4.15 1.03 7.29
CA TYR A 39 -4.06 1.56 8.64
C TYR A 39 -5.01 0.89 9.62
N ASN A 40 -6.14 0.41 9.12
CA ASN A 40 -7.16 -0.24 9.97
C ASN A 40 -7.00 -1.75 10.05
N ALA A 41 -6.09 -2.33 9.27
CA ALA A 41 -5.90 -3.78 9.23
C ALA A 41 -5.38 -4.30 10.56
N LYS A 42 -5.95 -5.42 11.02
CA LYS A 42 -5.62 -6.01 12.31
C LYS A 42 -4.58 -7.11 12.23
N THR A 43 -4.30 -7.63 11.05
CA THR A 43 -3.33 -8.70 10.86
C THR A 43 -2.24 -8.28 9.90
N ASN A 44 -1.03 -8.80 10.12
CA ASN A 44 0.08 -8.55 9.21
C ASN A 44 -0.16 -9.16 7.83
N GLU A 45 -0.83 -10.30 7.78
CA GLU A 45 -1.15 -10.93 6.50
C GLU A 45 -1.98 -10.01 5.61
N TYR A 46 -3.00 -9.38 6.19
CA TYR A 46 -3.83 -8.46 5.43
C TYR A 46 -3.06 -7.19 5.05
N LYS A 47 -2.23 -6.67 5.95
CA LYS A 47 -1.38 -5.51 5.65
C LYS A 47 -0.44 -5.80 4.48
N ILE A 48 0.16 -6.99 4.44
CA ILE A 48 1.03 -7.39 3.33
C ILE A 48 0.23 -7.46 2.03
N ALA A 49 -0.97 -8.04 2.07
CA ALA A 49 -1.83 -8.13 0.89
C ALA A 49 -2.19 -6.73 0.36
N LEU A 50 -2.54 -5.81 1.26
CA LEU A 50 -2.84 -4.43 0.89
C LEU A 50 -1.61 -3.71 0.34
N SER A 51 -0.45 -3.96 0.94
CA SER A 51 0.81 -3.41 0.49
C SER A 51 1.13 -3.87 -0.94
N LYS A 52 0.92 -5.15 -1.23
CA LYS A 52 1.10 -5.71 -2.58
C LYS A 52 0.11 -5.09 -3.56
N ALA A 53 -1.14 -4.92 -3.16
CA ALA A 53 -2.16 -4.29 -4.00
C ALA A 53 -1.74 -2.86 -4.34
N LEU A 54 -1.31 -2.10 -3.35
CA LEU A 54 -0.84 -0.73 -3.55
C LEU A 54 0.39 -0.68 -4.46
N SER A 55 1.24 -1.70 -4.39
CA SER A 55 2.47 -1.73 -5.18
C SER A 55 2.21 -1.89 -6.68
N THR A 56 1.05 -2.42 -7.07
CA THR A 56 0.73 -2.59 -8.48
C THR A 56 -0.02 -1.40 -9.09
N ILE A 57 -0.47 -0.46 -8.25
CA ILE A 57 -1.22 0.70 -8.70
C ILE A 57 -0.30 1.92 -8.69
N TYR A 58 -0.03 2.48 -9.90
CA TYR A 58 0.77 3.69 -10.01
C TYR A 58 -0.14 4.91 -9.85
N ASN A 59 0.02 5.64 -8.74
CA ASN A 59 -0.77 6.83 -8.47
C ASN A 59 0.05 7.83 -7.68
N LYS A 60 0.53 8.89 -8.35
CA LYS A 60 1.35 9.93 -7.71
C LYS A 60 0.59 10.71 -6.65
N ASP A 61 -0.73 10.75 -6.73
CA ASP A 61 -1.53 11.52 -5.78
C ASP A 61 -1.44 10.97 -4.35
N VAL A 62 -1.10 9.69 -4.22
CA VAL A 62 -0.94 9.07 -2.90
C VAL A 62 0.52 8.81 -2.53
N LEU A 63 1.45 9.41 -3.28
CA LEU A 63 2.88 9.15 -3.05
C LEU A 63 3.32 9.54 -1.64
N ASN A 64 2.82 10.65 -1.10
CA ASN A 64 3.17 11.06 0.26
C ASN A 64 2.74 10.01 1.28
N GLU A 65 1.54 9.46 1.12
CA GLU A 65 1.01 8.42 2.00
C GLU A 65 1.83 7.14 1.91
N LEU A 66 2.24 6.78 0.69
CA LEU A 66 3.09 5.60 0.50
C LEU A 66 4.44 5.80 1.20
N LEU A 67 5.01 6.99 1.09
CA LEU A 67 6.27 7.31 1.76
C LEU A 67 6.13 7.27 3.28
N GLU A 68 5.01 7.73 3.82
CA GLU A 68 4.77 7.66 5.26
C GLU A 68 4.74 6.22 5.76
N ILE A 69 4.08 5.34 5.02
CA ILE A 69 4.06 3.91 5.36
C ILE A 69 5.47 3.33 5.28
N ALA A 70 6.23 3.69 4.25
CA ALA A 70 7.58 3.18 4.04
C ALA A 70 8.56 3.63 5.14
N LYS A 71 8.38 4.85 5.66
CA LYS A 71 9.25 5.41 6.70
C LYS A 71 8.92 4.90 8.10
N ASN A 72 7.71 4.43 8.31
CA ASN A 72 7.25 4.06 9.64
C ASN A 72 7.82 2.70 10.04
N LYS A 73 8.66 2.69 11.08
CA LYS A 73 9.31 1.48 11.56
C LYS A 73 8.31 0.44 12.07
N GLU A 74 7.13 0.89 12.49
CA GLU A 74 6.06 0.01 12.92
C GLU A 74 5.63 -0.95 11.81
N TYR A 75 5.78 -0.53 10.54
CA TYR A 75 5.35 -1.31 9.39
C TYR A 75 6.48 -2.01 8.66
N LYS A 76 7.67 -2.08 9.26
CA LYS A 76 8.87 -2.61 8.59
C LYS A 76 8.70 -4.04 8.06
N ASP A 77 7.85 -4.84 8.70
CA ASP A 77 7.65 -6.24 8.32
C ASP A 77 6.57 -6.42 7.26
N VAL A 78 5.81 -5.36 6.93
CA VAL A 78 4.68 -5.47 6.02
C VAL A 78 4.74 -4.49 4.85
N ASN A 79 5.67 -3.53 4.87
CA ASN A 79 5.72 -2.47 3.86
C ASN A 79 6.68 -2.74 2.71
N PHE A 80 7.34 -3.90 2.67
CA PHE A 80 8.35 -4.17 1.64
C PHE A 80 7.83 -4.06 0.21
N PRO A 81 6.58 -4.47 -0.12
CA PRO A 81 6.08 -4.26 -1.50
C PRO A 81 5.96 -2.78 -1.85
N ILE A 82 5.60 -1.93 -0.88
CA ILE A 82 5.50 -0.48 -1.10
C ILE A 82 6.89 0.11 -1.35
N ILE A 83 7.88 -0.28 -0.55
CA ILE A 83 9.25 0.20 -0.73
C ILE A 83 9.76 -0.20 -2.11
N PHE A 84 9.46 -1.41 -2.55
CA PHE A 84 9.86 -1.89 -3.86
C PHE A 84 9.27 -1.04 -4.98
N THR A 85 7.97 -0.74 -4.89
CA THR A 85 7.28 0.02 -5.92
C THR A 85 7.71 1.50 -5.95
N LEU A 86 8.18 2.03 -4.83
CA LEU A 86 8.63 3.43 -4.79
C LEU A 86 9.72 3.71 -5.81
N ARG A 87 10.53 2.71 -6.16
CA ARG A 87 11.59 2.86 -7.16
C ARG A 87 11.05 3.24 -8.53
N LYS A 88 9.78 2.93 -8.80
CA LYS A 88 9.13 3.25 -10.07
C LYS A 88 8.69 4.71 -10.16
N TYR A 89 8.58 5.39 -9.01
CA TYR A 89 8.20 6.79 -8.95
C TYR A 89 9.45 7.65 -9.10
N ARG A 90 9.56 8.35 -10.21
CA ARG A 90 10.69 9.25 -10.46
C ARG A 90 10.40 10.60 -9.84
N ASP A 91 10.62 10.70 -8.53
CA ASP A 91 10.26 11.85 -7.74
C ASP A 91 11.37 12.14 -6.73
N LYS A 92 11.63 13.42 -6.48
CA LYS A 92 12.66 13.83 -5.52
C LYS A 92 12.42 13.26 -4.13
N ARG A 93 11.16 13.16 -3.72
CA ARG A 93 10.80 12.64 -2.40
C ARG A 93 11.26 11.21 -2.24
N VAL A 94 11.13 10.42 -3.30
CA VAL A 94 11.55 9.02 -3.30
C VAL A 94 13.08 8.94 -3.25
N LYS A 95 13.74 9.75 -4.05
CA LYS A 95 15.21 9.78 -4.05
C LYS A 95 15.75 10.13 -2.67
N MET A 96 15.18 11.15 -2.04
CA MET A 96 15.57 11.54 -0.69
C MET A 96 15.32 10.44 0.33
N PHE A 97 14.21 9.73 0.20
CA PHE A 97 13.91 8.62 1.09
C PHE A 97 14.98 7.54 1.02
N PHE A 98 15.37 7.12 -0.18
CA PHE A 98 16.38 6.08 -0.33
C PHE A 98 17.76 6.53 0.09
N GLU A 99 18.12 7.78 -0.16
CA GLU A 99 19.41 8.34 0.28
C GLU A 99 19.50 8.36 1.81
N LYS A 100 18.43 8.79 2.47
CA LYS A 100 18.38 8.85 3.92
C LYS A 100 18.44 7.45 4.53
N SER A 101 17.74 6.49 3.93
CA SER A 101 17.74 5.11 4.41
C SER A 101 19.14 4.49 4.32
N ARG A 102 19.90 4.87 3.29
CA ARG A 102 21.26 4.36 3.09
C ARG A 102 22.20 4.87 4.18
N MET A 103 21.93 6.05 4.72
CA MET A 103 22.76 6.65 5.76
C MET A 103 22.46 6.11 7.15
N GLU A 104 21.37 5.45 7.34
CA GLU A 104 21.01 4.79 8.59
C GLU A 104 21.54 3.38 8.65
#